data_6ef5e9d156a442c3639c6a13c8738b49
#
_entry.id   6ef5e9d156a442c3639c6a13c8738b49
#
_cell.length_a   1.000
_cell.length_b   1.000
_cell.length_c   1.000
_cell.angle_alpha   90.00
_cell.angle_beta   90.00
_cell.angle_gamma   90.00
#
_symmetry.space_group_name_H-M   'P 1'
#
loop_
_entity.id
_entity.type
_entity.pdbx_description
1 polymer ?
#
loop_
_entity_poly.entity_id
_entity_poly.type
_entity_poly.pdbx_seq_one_letter_code
_entity_poly.pdbx_strand_id
1 'polypeptide(L)'
;MASSSHENRALDPPPHRPVPALQCYLAYGSALLVGIVAWRVLRNSPVIADPFWIGLLVSCICTVVIWVFSIANGNSSVYDPYWVIAPPLLALALKASGPEGLSGSWSVRQIAVVGCLVIWACRYHIFYAWPGWRTGLVHEDWRYEDMRRAPVPYWLNSLLGMHLFPSVLVYFAFAPAAHVLLAGAAGQPAFGLWDVLGVVGALSAVAIEFVADTQMRRYRRSAEYRSGGTLRDGLWKYSRHPNYFGEASFWLSMVPFAVGCGLLTRYPILMLSGPVLMFSFFRFSCGLTDRRSLKRRPDYAQLMDEVSAMVPRPPRSGRRDRQDSRAR
;
A
#
# COMPACT_ATOMS: atom_id res chain seq x y z
N MET A 1 -45.56 -22.49 -9.42
CA MET A 1 -44.67 -21.43 -8.97
C MET A 1 -43.24 -21.97 -8.94
N ALA A 2 -42.56 -21.99 -10.09
CA ALA A 2 -41.19 -22.42 -10.21
C ALA A 2 -40.60 -21.76 -11.47
N SER A 3 -40.28 -20.45 -11.39
CA SER A 3 -39.75 -19.71 -12.55
C SER A 3 -39.07 -18.41 -12.13
N SER A 4 -38.17 -18.41 -11.10
CA SER A 4 -37.39 -17.22 -10.80
C SER A 4 -35.91 -17.52 -10.41
N SER A 5 -35.47 -18.77 -10.50
CA SER A 5 -34.12 -19.16 -10.11
C SER A 5 -33.07 -19.22 -11.25
N HIS A 6 -33.52 -19.04 -12.50
CA HIS A 6 -32.62 -19.15 -13.67
C HIS A 6 -32.08 -17.81 -14.20
N GLU A 7 -32.70 -16.68 -13.91
CA GLU A 7 -32.28 -15.38 -14.45
C GLU A 7 -31.07 -14.73 -13.72
N ASN A 8 -30.78 -15.12 -12.47
CA ASN A 8 -29.67 -14.54 -11.72
C ASN A 8 -28.32 -15.20 -11.96
N ARG A 9 -28.24 -16.32 -12.67
CA ARG A 9 -26.95 -16.99 -12.96
C ARG A 9 -26.10 -16.30 -14.02
N ALA A 10 -26.66 -15.44 -14.83
CA ALA A 10 -25.95 -14.73 -15.90
C ALA A 10 -25.14 -13.51 -15.42
N LEU A 11 -25.30 -13.11 -14.16
CA LEU A 11 -24.65 -11.93 -13.58
C LEU A 11 -23.49 -12.27 -12.61
N ASP A 12 -23.26 -13.54 -12.31
CA ASP A 12 -22.12 -13.91 -11.49
C ASP A 12 -20.83 -13.81 -12.32
N PRO A 13 -19.86 -13.01 -11.89
CA PRO A 13 -18.57 -12.93 -12.58
C PRO A 13 -17.90 -14.31 -12.61
N PRO A 14 -17.18 -14.64 -13.67
CA PRO A 14 -16.46 -15.91 -13.73
C PRO A 14 -15.55 -16.04 -12.50
N PRO A 15 -15.47 -17.25 -11.89
CA PRO A 15 -14.64 -17.47 -10.72
C PRO A 15 -13.18 -17.09 -11.04
N HIS A 16 -12.49 -16.46 -10.08
CA HIS A 16 -11.06 -16.20 -10.18
C HIS A 16 -10.30 -17.51 -10.42
N ARG A 17 -9.22 -17.45 -11.18
CA ARG A 17 -8.38 -18.60 -11.46
C ARG A 17 -7.15 -18.60 -10.57
N PRO A 18 -6.72 -19.76 -10.03
CA PRO A 18 -5.41 -19.87 -9.39
C PRO A 18 -4.30 -19.50 -10.37
N VAL A 19 -3.32 -18.73 -9.91
CA VAL A 19 -2.17 -18.34 -10.72
C VAL A 19 -0.95 -19.12 -10.23
N PRO A 20 -0.34 -19.98 -11.07
CA PRO A 20 0.87 -20.71 -10.71
C PRO A 20 2.01 -19.76 -10.32
N ALA A 21 2.85 -20.18 -9.37
CA ALA A 21 4.00 -19.37 -8.92
C ALA A 21 4.91 -18.95 -10.09
N LEU A 22 5.15 -19.84 -11.05
CA LEU A 22 5.92 -19.53 -12.26
C LEU A 22 5.37 -18.31 -13.02
N GLN A 23 4.05 -18.21 -13.16
CA GLN A 23 3.43 -17.08 -13.86
C GLN A 23 3.56 -15.77 -13.06
N CYS A 24 3.53 -15.83 -11.72
CA CYS A 24 3.83 -14.67 -10.88
C CYS A 24 5.29 -14.21 -11.10
N TYR A 25 6.25 -15.14 -11.10
CA TYR A 25 7.67 -14.81 -11.37
C TYR A 25 7.88 -14.25 -12.77
N LEU A 26 7.21 -14.81 -13.78
CA LEU A 26 7.27 -14.28 -15.15
C LEU A 26 6.70 -12.86 -15.22
N ALA A 27 5.60 -12.57 -14.53
CA ALA A 27 5.03 -11.23 -14.49
C ALA A 27 6.01 -10.21 -13.89
N TYR A 28 6.60 -10.52 -12.73
CA TYR A 28 7.55 -9.61 -12.07
C TYR A 28 8.86 -9.48 -12.82
N GLY A 29 9.39 -10.57 -13.36
CA GLY A 29 10.59 -10.56 -14.19
C GLY A 29 10.39 -9.76 -15.49
N SER A 30 9.24 -9.91 -16.15
CA SER A 30 8.87 -9.13 -17.34
C SER A 30 8.72 -7.64 -17.01
N ALA A 31 8.04 -7.30 -15.90
CA ALA A 31 7.91 -5.92 -15.48
C ALA A 31 9.27 -5.28 -15.16
N LEU A 32 10.18 -6.02 -14.50
CA LEU A 32 11.53 -5.55 -14.22
C LEU A 32 12.33 -5.31 -15.50
N LEU A 33 12.31 -6.26 -16.44
CA LEU A 33 13.01 -6.14 -17.72
C LEU A 33 12.49 -4.95 -18.54
N VAL A 34 11.17 -4.85 -18.69
CA VAL A 34 10.52 -3.73 -19.39
C VAL A 34 10.86 -2.41 -18.69
N GLY A 35 10.86 -2.38 -17.36
CA GLY A 35 11.23 -1.21 -16.56
C GLY A 35 12.67 -0.76 -16.83
N ILE A 36 13.63 -1.68 -16.87
CA ILE A 36 15.03 -1.37 -17.19
C ILE A 36 15.18 -0.81 -18.61
N VAL A 37 14.52 -1.43 -19.58
CA VAL A 37 14.54 -0.95 -20.97
C VAL A 37 13.88 0.43 -21.07
N ALA A 38 12.69 0.59 -20.53
CA ALA A 38 11.96 1.87 -20.53
C ALA A 38 12.78 2.99 -19.85
N TRP A 39 13.41 2.70 -18.72
CA TRP A 39 14.30 3.66 -18.04
C TRP A 39 15.44 4.12 -18.94
N ARG A 40 16.15 3.19 -19.59
CA ARG A 40 17.27 3.50 -20.50
C ARG A 40 16.81 4.32 -21.70
N VAL A 41 15.69 3.96 -22.30
CA VAL A 41 15.14 4.68 -23.47
C VAL A 41 14.72 6.09 -23.07
N LEU A 42 13.95 6.24 -22.00
CA LEU A 42 13.42 7.54 -21.55
C LEU A 42 14.52 8.47 -21.04
N ARG A 43 15.54 7.95 -20.35
CA ARG A 43 16.67 8.75 -19.89
C ARG A 43 17.48 9.35 -21.04
N ASN A 44 17.52 8.70 -22.19
CA ASN A 44 18.21 9.18 -23.38
C ASN A 44 17.29 10.01 -24.30
N SER A 45 16.03 10.16 -23.94
CA SER A 45 15.05 10.96 -24.70
C SER A 45 15.14 12.44 -24.33
N PRO A 46 15.09 13.35 -25.30
CA PRO A 46 15.05 14.80 -25.04
C PRO A 46 13.70 15.28 -24.46
N VAL A 47 12.68 14.40 -24.44
CA VAL A 47 11.30 14.80 -24.06
C VAL A 47 11.13 14.98 -22.57
N ILE A 48 11.80 14.13 -21.75
CA ILE A 48 11.69 14.17 -20.29
C ILE A 48 13.10 14.18 -19.70
N ALA A 49 13.50 15.34 -19.15
CA ALA A 49 14.84 15.50 -18.60
C ALA A 49 14.93 15.10 -17.10
N ASP A 50 13.84 15.25 -16.35
CA ASP A 50 13.84 15.01 -14.90
C ASP A 50 13.64 13.53 -14.58
N PRO A 51 14.60 12.87 -13.88
CA PRO A 51 14.51 11.48 -13.51
C PRO A 51 13.29 11.11 -12.65
N PHE A 52 12.74 12.06 -11.89
CA PHE A 52 11.52 11.82 -11.12
C PHE A 52 10.33 11.49 -12.04
N TRP A 53 10.11 12.28 -13.10
CA TRP A 53 9.01 12.01 -14.04
C TRP A 53 9.26 10.77 -14.91
N ILE A 54 10.52 10.50 -15.24
CA ILE A 54 10.90 9.22 -15.88
C ILE A 54 10.50 8.05 -14.99
N GLY A 55 10.80 8.12 -13.68
CA GLY A 55 10.43 7.09 -12.70
C GLY A 55 8.93 6.86 -12.61
N LEU A 56 8.12 7.93 -12.62
CA LEU A 56 6.65 7.82 -12.65
C LEU A 56 6.18 7.07 -13.90
N LEU A 57 6.68 7.46 -15.07
CA LEU A 57 6.29 6.83 -16.34
C LEU A 57 6.71 5.36 -16.39
N VAL A 58 7.92 5.04 -15.94
CA VAL A 58 8.40 3.65 -15.85
C VAL A 58 7.53 2.85 -14.87
N SER A 59 7.17 3.43 -13.71
CA SER A 59 6.25 2.78 -12.77
C SER A 59 4.89 2.46 -13.42
N CYS A 60 4.33 3.40 -14.18
CA CYS A 60 3.08 3.17 -14.93
C CYS A 60 3.24 2.08 -16.00
N ILE A 61 4.34 2.09 -16.77
CA ILE A 61 4.62 1.06 -17.79
C ILE A 61 4.72 -0.32 -17.15
N CYS A 62 5.50 -0.46 -16.08
CA CYS A 62 5.61 -1.73 -15.35
C CYS A 62 4.26 -2.18 -14.78
N THR A 63 3.46 -1.25 -14.27
CA THR A 63 2.10 -1.52 -13.78
C THR A 63 1.20 -2.06 -14.88
N VAL A 64 1.29 -1.51 -16.10
CA VAL A 64 0.55 -2.04 -17.27
C VAL A 64 0.99 -3.47 -17.60
N VAL A 65 2.28 -3.79 -17.52
CA VAL A 65 2.77 -5.16 -17.71
C VAL A 65 2.12 -6.11 -16.68
N ILE A 66 2.13 -5.74 -15.40
CA ILE A 66 1.49 -6.53 -14.34
C ILE A 66 -0.01 -6.68 -14.58
N TRP A 67 -0.68 -5.61 -15.00
CA TRP A 67 -2.10 -5.66 -15.35
C TRP A 67 -2.39 -6.62 -16.50
N VAL A 68 -1.57 -6.66 -17.56
CA VAL A 68 -1.71 -7.63 -18.66
C VAL A 68 -1.66 -9.07 -18.11
N PHE A 69 -0.70 -9.38 -17.25
CA PHE A 69 -0.64 -10.69 -16.59
C PHE A 69 -1.85 -10.95 -15.69
N SER A 70 -2.34 -9.95 -14.98
CA SER A 70 -3.54 -10.03 -14.13
C SER A 70 -4.78 -10.40 -14.94
N ILE A 71 -4.99 -9.73 -16.08
CA ILE A 71 -6.12 -10.01 -16.98
C ILE A 71 -5.97 -11.39 -17.65
N ALA A 72 -4.78 -11.70 -18.17
CA ALA A 72 -4.51 -12.99 -18.83
C ALA A 72 -4.75 -14.19 -17.89
N ASN A 73 -4.41 -14.05 -16.62
CA ASN A 73 -4.62 -15.07 -15.59
C ASN A 73 -6.00 -15.03 -14.93
N GLY A 74 -6.82 -14.01 -15.18
CA GLY A 74 -8.11 -13.83 -14.53
C GLY A 74 -8.00 -13.61 -13.01
N ASN A 75 -6.88 -13.05 -12.52
CA ASN A 75 -6.64 -12.80 -11.10
C ASN A 75 -5.76 -11.55 -10.91
N SER A 76 -6.36 -10.49 -10.41
CA SER A 76 -5.69 -9.21 -10.21
C SER A 76 -4.81 -9.13 -8.96
N SER A 77 -4.86 -10.13 -8.07
CA SER A 77 -3.94 -10.21 -6.92
C SER A 77 -2.47 -10.44 -7.31
N VAL A 78 -2.17 -10.67 -8.60
CA VAL A 78 -0.79 -10.59 -9.12
C VAL A 78 -0.17 -9.19 -8.87
N TYR A 79 -0.99 -8.15 -8.79
CA TYR A 79 -0.54 -6.79 -8.48
C TYR A 79 -0.10 -6.61 -7.01
N ASP A 80 -0.71 -7.34 -6.07
CA ASP A 80 -0.53 -7.08 -4.63
C ASP A 80 0.95 -7.15 -4.15
N PRO A 81 1.78 -8.11 -4.55
CA PRO A 81 3.21 -8.09 -4.21
C PRO A 81 4.02 -7.04 -4.99
N TYR A 82 3.60 -6.71 -6.21
CA TYR A 82 4.34 -5.82 -7.10
C TYR A 82 4.43 -4.38 -6.56
N TRP A 83 3.32 -3.79 -6.13
CA TRP A 83 3.28 -2.39 -5.72
C TRP A 83 4.19 -2.09 -4.50
N VAL A 84 4.52 -3.11 -3.72
CA VAL A 84 5.43 -3.00 -2.55
C VAL A 84 6.90 -3.16 -2.95
N ILE A 85 7.21 -3.94 -4.00
CA ILE A 85 8.60 -4.07 -4.52
C ILE A 85 9.02 -2.82 -5.32
N ALA A 86 8.08 -2.16 -5.97
CA ALA A 86 8.39 -1.06 -6.88
C ALA A 86 9.15 0.11 -6.22
N PRO A 87 8.76 0.67 -5.06
CA PRO A 87 9.47 1.79 -4.44
C PRO A 87 10.94 1.53 -4.11
N PRO A 88 11.36 0.40 -3.49
CA PRO A 88 12.79 0.10 -3.29
C PRO A 88 13.60 0.01 -4.58
N LEU A 89 13.04 -0.58 -5.64
CA LEU A 89 13.71 -0.68 -6.94
C LEU A 89 13.82 0.68 -7.62
N LEU A 90 12.78 1.49 -7.57
CA LEU A 90 12.77 2.86 -8.07
C LEU A 90 13.75 3.74 -7.28
N ALA A 91 13.90 3.52 -5.97
CA ALA A 91 14.89 4.21 -5.15
C ALA A 91 16.31 4.01 -5.67
N LEU A 92 16.68 2.76 -6.02
CA LEU A 92 17.99 2.45 -6.61
C LEU A 92 18.15 3.09 -8.00
N ALA A 93 17.11 3.06 -8.84
CA ALA A 93 17.15 3.69 -10.17
C ALA A 93 17.30 5.21 -10.10
N LEU A 94 16.61 5.86 -9.15
CA LEU A 94 16.72 7.30 -8.91
C LEU A 94 18.10 7.66 -8.35
N LYS A 95 18.62 6.89 -7.39
CA LYS A 95 20.01 7.08 -6.90
C LYS A 95 21.03 6.93 -8.04
N ALA A 96 20.85 5.94 -8.92
CA ALA A 96 21.69 5.76 -10.10
C ALA A 96 21.64 6.94 -11.07
N SER A 97 20.58 7.75 -11.02
CA SER A 97 20.37 8.92 -11.87
C SER A 97 20.81 10.23 -11.20
N GLY A 98 21.11 10.20 -9.91
CA GLY A 98 21.67 11.33 -9.18
C GLY A 98 23.11 11.62 -9.59
N PRO A 99 23.70 12.72 -9.09
CA PRO A 99 25.01 13.22 -9.51
C PRO A 99 26.15 12.22 -9.34
N GLU A 100 26.16 11.43 -8.27
CA GLU A 100 27.25 10.48 -7.97
C GLU A 100 26.98 9.09 -8.57
N GLY A 101 25.78 8.83 -9.09
CA GLY A 101 25.37 7.50 -9.53
C GLY A 101 25.22 6.49 -8.40
N LEU A 102 25.01 5.21 -8.76
CA LEU A 102 24.79 4.14 -7.79
C LEU A 102 26.07 3.71 -7.08
N SER A 103 27.20 3.72 -7.79
CA SER A 103 28.52 3.33 -7.27
C SER A 103 29.26 4.45 -6.55
N GLY A 104 28.75 5.68 -6.61
CA GLY A 104 29.34 6.82 -5.94
C GLY A 104 28.98 6.90 -4.46
N SER A 105 29.31 8.04 -3.84
CA SER A 105 29.06 8.27 -2.41
C SER A 105 27.58 8.22 -2.04
N TRP A 106 27.30 7.67 -0.87
CA TRP A 106 25.98 7.65 -0.26
C TRP A 106 25.99 8.48 1.02
N SER A 107 25.07 9.41 1.15
CA SER A 107 24.86 10.04 2.45
C SER A 107 24.17 9.08 3.42
N VAL A 108 24.40 9.28 4.74
CA VAL A 108 23.72 8.51 5.80
C VAL A 108 22.18 8.60 5.64
N ARG A 109 21.69 9.77 5.23
CA ARG A 109 20.26 10.01 4.95
C ARG A 109 19.73 9.12 3.81
N GLN A 110 20.46 9.02 2.71
CA GLN A 110 20.08 8.18 1.58
C GLN A 110 20.05 6.69 1.98
N ILE A 111 21.05 6.24 2.75
CA ILE A 111 21.09 4.87 3.29
C ILE A 111 19.90 4.62 4.21
N ALA A 112 19.57 5.56 5.10
CA ALA A 112 18.44 5.46 6.01
C ALA A 112 17.10 5.36 5.26
N VAL A 113 16.90 6.21 4.25
CA VAL A 113 15.69 6.18 3.40
C VAL A 113 15.53 4.83 2.71
N VAL A 114 16.58 4.35 2.03
CA VAL A 114 16.52 3.03 1.35
C VAL A 114 16.34 1.91 2.36
N GLY A 115 17.01 1.95 3.50
CA GLY A 115 16.84 0.98 4.58
C GLY A 115 15.40 0.91 5.08
N CYS A 116 14.74 2.05 5.32
CA CYS A 116 13.34 2.10 5.72
C CYS A 116 12.41 1.49 4.64
N LEU A 117 12.62 1.82 3.37
CA LEU A 117 11.86 1.26 2.25
C LEU A 117 12.02 -0.27 2.13
N VAL A 118 13.26 -0.76 2.29
CA VAL A 118 13.56 -2.20 2.24
C VAL A 118 12.91 -2.93 3.43
N ILE A 119 13.01 -2.40 4.65
CA ILE A 119 12.39 -3.00 5.84
C ILE A 119 10.87 -3.07 5.68
N TRP A 120 10.25 -1.98 5.21
CA TRP A 120 8.81 -1.94 4.92
C TRP A 120 8.40 -2.98 3.87
N ALA A 121 9.11 -3.06 2.76
CA ALA A 121 8.85 -4.02 1.70
C ALA A 121 9.08 -5.48 2.17
N CYS A 122 10.18 -5.76 2.88
CA CYS A 122 10.47 -7.08 3.43
C CYS A 122 9.37 -7.55 4.40
N ARG A 123 8.85 -6.65 5.26
CA ARG A 123 7.72 -6.98 6.14
C ARG A 123 6.54 -7.55 5.36
N TYR A 124 6.13 -6.85 4.31
CA TYR A 124 5.00 -7.30 3.49
C TYR A 124 5.29 -8.64 2.82
N HIS A 125 6.46 -8.76 2.16
CA HIS A 125 6.81 -9.96 1.41
C HIS A 125 6.97 -11.21 2.26
N ILE A 126 7.61 -11.08 3.42
CA ILE A 126 7.81 -12.22 4.35
C ILE A 126 6.47 -12.69 4.92
N PHE A 127 5.56 -11.76 5.29
CA PHE A 127 4.35 -12.11 6.00
C PHE A 127 3.13 -12.35 5.12
N TYR A 128 3.03 -11.65 3.99
CA TYR A 128 1.85 -11.68 3.11
C TYR A 128 2.09 -12.42 1.81
N ALA A 129 3.13 -12.05 1.08
CA ALA A 129 3.35 -12.53 -0.26
C ALA A 129 4.04 -13.90 -0.30
N TRP A 130 4.81 -14.27 0.74
CA TRP A 130 5.61 -15.49 0.77
C TRP A 130 4.82 -16.78 0.49
N PRO A 131 3.62 -17.01 1.05
CA PRO A 131 2.82 -18.19 0.69
C PRO A 131 2.48 -18.22 -0.81
N GLY A 132 2.04 -17.09 -1.39
CA GLY A 132 1.74 -16.98 -2.81
C GLY A 132 2.96 -17.16 -3.71
N TRP A 133 4.14 -16.73 -3.27
CA TRP A 133 5.38 -16.91 -4.00
C TRP A 133 5.84 -18.36 -4.07
N ARG A 134 5.48 -19.17 -3.07
CA ARG A 134 5.80 -20.60 -3.04
C ARG A 134 4.82 -21.46 -3.80
N THR A 135 3.54 -21.16 -3.72
CA THR A 135 2.44 -22.04 -4.16
C THR A 135 1.63 -21.45 -5.30
N GLY A 136 1.87 -20.19 -5.66
CA GLY A 136 0.99 -19.41 -6.53
C GLY A 136 -0.14 -18.75 -5.77
N LEU A 137 -0.92 -17.95 -6.48
CA LEU A 137 -2.07 -17.24 -5.93
C LEU A 137 -3.32 -18.13 -6.06
N VAL A 138 -3.86 -18.58 -4.92
CA VAL A 138 -5.02 -19.46 -4.87
C VAL A 138 -6.33 -18.65 -4.83
N HIS A 139 -6.29 -17.44 -4.25
CA HIS A 139 -7.43 -16.56 -4.06
C HIS A 139 -7.19 -15.21 -4.70
N GLU A 140 -8.26 -14.54 -5.08
CA GLU A 140 -8.25 -13.13 -5.46
C GLU A 140 -8.76 -12.27 -4.28
N ASP A 141 -8.20 -11.08 -4.10
CA ASP A 141 -8.73 -10.15 -3.08
C ASP A 141 -10.15 -9.72 -3.45
N TRP A 142 -10.99 -9.62 -2.44
CA TRP A 142 -12.42 -9.30 -2.59
C TRP A 142 -12.69 -7.96 -3.29
N ARG A 143 -11.76 -7.02 -3.25
CA ARG A 143 -11.88 -5.72 -3.94
C ARG A 143 -11.94 -5.91 -5.45
N TYR A 144 -11.16 -6.85 -5.98
CA TYR A 144 -11.19 -7.20 -7.40
C TYR A 144 -12.49 -7.93 -7.77
N GLU A 145 -12.97 -8.84 -6.89
CA GLU A 145 -14.26 -9.51 -7.08
C GLU A 145 -15.43 -8.51 -7.13
N ASP A 146 -15.44 -7.53 -6.21
CA ASP A 146 -16.48 -6.49 -6.20
C ASP A 146 -16.42 -5.60 -7.47
N MET A 147 -15.22 -5.33 -7.99
CA MET A 147 -15.05 -4.58 -9.24
C MET A 147 -15.53 -5.32 -10.48
N ARG A 148 -15.48 -6.66 -10.47
CA ARG A 148 -16.05 -7.47 -11.58
C ARG A 148 -17.55 -7.30 -11.72
N ARG A 149 -18.24 -6.94 -10.62
CA ARG A 149 -19.70 -6.70 -10.57
C ARG A 149 -20.10 -5.27 -10.95
N ALA A 150 -19.13 -4.38 -11.16
CA ALA A 150 -19.40 -3.00 -11.52
C ALA A 150 -19.89 -2.91 -12.98
N PRO A 151 -20.73 -1.90 -13.35
CA PRO A 151 -21.24 -1.73 -14.70
C PRO A 151 -20.20 -1.29 -15.73
N VAL A 152 -18.94 -1.13 -15.33
CA VAL A 152 -17.80 -0.76 -16.18
C VAL A 152 -17.06 -2.04 -16.59
N PRO A 153 -16.57 -2.17 -17.84
CA PRO A 153 -15.75 -3.31 -18.25
C PRO A 153 -14.62 -3.57 -17.27
N TYR A 154 -14.53 -4.81 -16.78
CA TYR A 154 -13.57 -5.16 -15.70
C TYR A 154 -12.12 -4.80 -16.04
N TRP A 155 -11.69 -5.03 -17.28
CA TRP A 155 -10.33 -4.73 -17.70
C TRP A 155 -9.99 -3.24 -17.53
N LEU A 156 -10.95 -2.33 -17.84
CA LEU A 156 -10.74 -0.89 -17.68
C LEU A 156 -10.79 -0.47 -16.21
N ASN A 157 -11.78 -0.97 -15.47
CA ASN A 157 -11.94 -0.69 -14.04
C ASN A 157 -10.72 -1.20 -13.24
N SER A 158 -10.25 -2.40 -13.56
CA SER A 158 -9.04 -2.99 -12.97
C SER A 158 -7.79 -2.17 -13.31
N LEU A 159 -7.60 -1.77 -14.59
CA LEU A 159 -6.45 -0.97 -14.99
C LEU A 159 -6.40 0.37 -14.27
N LEU A 160 -7.48 1.14 -14.35
CA LEU A 160 -7.48 2.51 -13.83
C LEU A 160 -7.60 2.55 -12.31
N GLY A 161 -8.54 1.77 -11.72
CA GLY A 161 -8.89 1.85 -10.31
C GLY A 161 -8.00 1.04 -9.38
N MET A 162 -7.47 -0.11 -9.83
CA MET A 162 -6.74 -1.03 -8.95
C MET A 162 -5.26 -1.22 -9.28
N HIS A 163 -4.83 -0.82 -10.47
CA HIS A 163 -3.42 -0.92 -10.86
C HIS A 163 -2.78 0.47 -10.99
N LEU A 164 -3.23 1.31 -11.92
CA LEU A 164 -2.61 2.62 -12.16
C LEU A 164 -2.83 3.60 -11.01
N PHE A 165 -4.07 3.75 -10.53
CA PHE A 165 -4.35 4.71 -9.46
C PHE A 165 -3.52 4.45 -8.19
N PRO A 166 -3.45 3.22 -7.62
CA PRO A 166 -2.61 2.99 -6.45
C PRO A 166 -1.11 3.13 -6.76
N SER A 167 -0.64 2.72 -7.96
CA SER A 167 0.76 2.89 -8.35
C SER A 167 1.18 4.36 -8.41
N VAL A 168 0.33 5.21 -9.00
CA VAL A 168 0.56 6.67 -9.05
C VAL A 168 0.51 7.27 -7.65
N LEU A 169 -0.45 6.87 -6.82
CA LEU A 169 -0.58 7.33 -5.44
C LEU A 169 0.65 6.97 -4.60
N VAL A 170 1.12 5.72 -4.68
CA VAL A 170 2.34 5.26 -4.00
C VAL A 170 3.56 6.01 -4.52
N TYR A 171 3.65 6.26 -5.82
CA TYR A 171 4.76 7.01 -6.40
C TYR A 171 4.82 8.46 -5.87
N PHE A 172 3.70 9.15 -5.77
CA PHE A 172 3.67 10.47 -5.17
C PHE A 172 3.90 10.44 -3.65
N ALA A 173 3.45 9.41 -2.94
CA ALA A 173 3.77 9.23 -1.53
C ALA A 173 5.28 8.97 -1.31
N PHE A 174 5.95 8.35 -2.27
CA PHE A 174 7.39 8.13 -2.31
C PHE A 174 8.18 9.39 -2.70
N ALA A 175 7.56 10.45 -3.22
CA ALA A 175 8.25 11.65 -3.73
C ALA A 175 9.27 12.28 -2.74
N PRO A 176 9.02 12.40 -1.43
CA PRO A 176 10.03 12.91 -0.49
C PRO A 176 11.31 12.07 -0.50
N ALA A 177 11.19 10.75 -0.44
CA ALA A 177 12.32 9.80 -0.48
C ALA A 177 13.04 9.87 -1.85
N ALA A 178 12.29 9.92 -2.94
CA ALA A 178 12.81 10.02 -4.30
C ALA A 178 13.73 11.24 -4.48
N HIS A 179 13.29 12.41 -4.01
CA HIS A 179 14.06 13.65 -4.13
C HIS A 179 15.29 13.69 -3.22
N VAL A 180 15.24 13.05 -2.04
CA VAL A 180 16.43 12.84 -1.21
C VAL A 180 17.51 12.03 -1.95
N LEU A 181 17.11 11.03 -2.71
CA LEU A 181 18.03 10.19 -3.50
C LEU A 181 18.60 10.93 -4.71
N LEU A 182 17.80 11.78 -5.35
CA LEU A 182 18.21 12.60 -6.48
C LEU A 182 19.10 13.79 -6.10
N ALA A 183 19.00 14.26 -4.86
CA ALA A 183 19.73 15.46 -4.40
C ALA A 183 21.26 15.27 -4.28
N GLY A 184 21.80 14.09 -4.54
CA GLY A 184 23.20 13.79 -4.36
C GLY A 184 23.63 13.71 -2.88
N ALA A 185 24.78 13.14 -2.60
CA ALA A 185 25.32 13.06 -1.24
C ALA A 185 26.13 14.31 -0.87
N ALA A 186 26.84 14.88 -1.85
CA ALA A 186 27.67 16.07 -1.66
C ALA A 186 26.79 17.32 -1.46
N GLY A 187 27.12 18.12 -0.45
CA GLY A 187 26.42 19.38 -0.16
C GLY A 187 25.08 19.22 0.58
N GLN A 188 24.64 18.02 0.90
CA GLN A 188 23.48 17.84 1.80
C GLN A 188 23.85 18.28 3.23
N PRO A 189 22.90 18.89 3.98
CA PRO A 189 23.07 19.09 5.42
C PRO A 189 23.40 17.78 6.13
N ALA A 190 24.16 17.84 7.22
CA ALA A 190 24.48 16.67 8.04
C ALA A 190 23.19 15.94 8.49
N PHE A 191 23.32 14.62 8.72
CA PHE A 191 22.25 13.83 9.31
C PHE A 191 21.87 14.40 10.68
N GLY A 192 20.61 14.72 10.90
CA GLY A 192 20.18 15.47 12.08
C GLY A 192 18.82 15.02 12.62
N LEU A 193 18.21 15.88 13.44
CA LEU A 193 16.94 15.57 14.14
C LEU A 193 15.82 15.14 13.18
N TRP A 194 15.68 15.80 12.04
CA TRP A 194 14.64 15.47 11.07
C TRP A 194 14.83 14.05 10.50
N ASP A 195 16.05 13.64 10.28
CA ASP A 195 16.34 12.29 9.80
C ASP A 195 16.03 11.22 10.85
N VAL A 196 16.38 11.52 12.12
CA VAL A 196 16.03 10.65 13.26
C VAL A 196 14.51 10.50 13.36
N LEU A 197 13.76 11.60 13.25
CA LEU A 197 12.29 11.56 13.26
C LEU A 197 11.75 10.73 12.08
N GLY A 198 12.34 10.84 10.89
CA GLY A 198 12.01 10.03 9.75
C GLY A 198 12.22 8.53 10.00
N VAL A 199 13.40 8.15 10.50
CA VAL A 199 13.73 6.74 10.82
C VAL A 199 12.81 6.19 11.90
N VAL A 200 12.66 6.90 13.02
CA VAL A 200 11.80 6.47 14.15
C VAL A 200 10.35 6.35 13.70
N GLY A 201 9.86 7.33 12.93
CA GLY A 201 8.51 7.31 12.37
C GLY A 201 8.28 6.10 11.47
N ALA A 202 9.20 5.85 10.52
CA ALA A 202 9.10 4.73 9.59
C ALA A 202 9.15 3.36 10.30
N LEU A 203 10.09 3.16 11.22
CA LEU A 203 10.21 1.90 11.96
C LEU A 203 9.02 1.68 12.90
N SER A 204 8.50 2.73 13.54
CA SER A 204 7.29 2.65 14.36
C SER A 204 6.06 2.29 13.51
N ALA A 205 5.94 2.87 12.33
CA ALA A 205 4.86 2.56 11.38
C ALA A 205 4.91 1.10 10.95
N VAL A 206 6.08 0.59 10.55
CA VAL A 206 6.29 -0.83 10.20
C VAL A 206 5.97 -1.75 11.38
N ALA A 207 6.37 -1.38 12.61
CA ALA A 207 6.06 -2.15 13.80
C ALA A 207 4.54 -2.21 14.09
N ILE A 208 3.84 -1.09 13.94
CA ILE A 208 2.37 -1.02 14.08
C ILE A 208 1.70 -1.96 13.08
N GLU A 209 2.09 -1.91 11.83
CA GLU A 209 1.53 -2.79 10.80
C GLU A 209 1.82 -4.26 11.09
N PHE A 210 3.06 -4.59 11.44
CA PHE A 210 3.46 -5.96 11.78
C PHE A 210 2.64 -6.53 12.94
N VAL A 211 2.48 -5.76 14.00
CA VAL A 211 1.69 -6.16 15.18
C VAL A 211 0.21 -6.29 14.81
N ALA A 212 -0.35 -5.30 14.11
CA ALA A 212 -1.75 -5.30 13.70
C ALA A 212 -2.09 -6.51 12.82
N ASP A 213 -1.28 -6.77 11.81
CA ASP A 213 -1.47 -7.88 10.88
C ASP A 213 -1.29 -9.24 11.57
N THR A 214 -0.35 -9.34 12.53
CA THR A 214 -0.15 -10.54 13.33
C THR A 214 -1.35 -10.81 14.23
N GLN A 215 -1.89 -9.78 14.89
CA GLN A 215 -3.11 -9.89 15.71
C GLN A 215 -4.30 -10.32 14.85
N MET A 216 -4.53 -9.68 13.69
CA MET A 216 -5.59 -10.06 12.77
C MET A 216 -5.43 -11.51 12.26
N ARG A 217 -4.23 -11.95 11.95
CA ARG A 217 -3.95 -13.32 11.50
C ARG A 217 -4.26 -14.35 12.58
N ARG A 218 -3.91 -14.08 13.84
CA ARG A 218 -4.25 -14.93 14.98
C ARG A 218 -5.76 -14.99 15.17
N TYR A 219 -6.42 -13.83 15.16
CA TYR A 219 -7.86 -13.71 15.28
C TYR A 219 -8.62 -14.51 14.21
N ARG A 220 -8.21 -14.44 12.93
CA ARG A 220 -8.83 -15.19 11.83
C ARG A 220 -8.79 -16.72 12.03
N ARG A 221 -7.89 -17.22 12.89
CA ARG A 221 -7.79 -18.65 13.25
C ARG A 221 -8.59 -19.01 14.50
N SER A 222 -9.13 -18.05 15.22
CA SER A 222 -9.86 -18.26 16.48
C SER A 222 -11.28 -18.76 16.27
N ALA A 223 -11.85 -19.32 17.34
CA ALA A 223 -13.26 -19.70 17.36
C ALA A 223 -14.18 -18.48 17.27
N GLU A 224 -13.78 -17.35 17.90
CA GLU A 224 -14.50 -16.08 17.87
C GLU A 224 -14.71 -15.57 16.45
N TYR A 225 -13.67 -15.63 15.59
CA TYR A 225 -13.83 -15.26 14.19
C TYR A 225 -14.85 -16.15 13.45
N ARG A 226 -14.83 -17.47 13.73
CA ARG A 226 -15.75 -18.43 13.11
C ARG A 226 -17.19 -18.24 13.57
N SER A 227 -17.41 -17.77 14.80
CA SER A 227 -18.74 -17.43 15.33
C SER A 227 -19.24 -16.04 14.90
N GLY A 228 -18.47 -15.30 14.09
CA GLY A 228 -18.88 -13.97 13.61
C GLY A 228 -18.57 -12.83 14.57
N GLY A 229 -17.78 -13.04 15.62
CA GLY A 229 -17.34 -12.04 16.55
C GLY A 229 -16.44 -10.98 15.93
N THR A 230 -16.06 -9.96 16.68
CA THR A 230 -15.26 -8.83 16.22
C THR A 230 -14.00 -8.66 17.08
N LEU A 231 -12.83 -8.53 16.45
CA LEU A 231 -11.55 -8.34 17.15
C LEU A 231 -11.54 -7.01 17.91
N ARG A 232 -11.35 -7.09 19.24
CA ARG A 232 -11.34 -5.94 20.16
C ARG A 232 -10.07 -5.84 21.00
N ASP A 233 -9.05 -6.64 20.71
CA ASP A 233 -7.82 -6.74 21.50
C ASP A 233 -6.62 -6.07 20.84
N GLY A 234 -5.60 -5.75 21.65
CA GLY A 234 -4.35 -5.19 21.20
C GLY A 234 -4.54 -3.83 20.51
N LEU A 235 -3.94 -3.64 19.34
CA LEU A 235 -4.07 -2.41 18.56
C LEU A 235 -5.50 -2.19 18.06
N TRP A 236 -6.25 -3.26 17.82
CA TRP A 236 -7.64 -3.24 17.35
C TRP A 236 -8.63 -2.73 18.40
N LYS A 237 -8.20 -2.63 19.67
CA LYS A 237 -8.94 -1.94 20.72
C LYS A 237 -8.98 -0.42 20.52
N TYR A 238 -7.93 0.15 19.89
CA TYR A 238 -7.76 1.60 19.75
C TYR A 238 -8.06 2.12 18.34
N SER A 239 -8.03 1.25 17.34
CA SER A 239 -8.34 1.56 15.94
C SER A 239 -8.98 0.35 15.28
N ARG A 240 -9.98 0.57 14.41
CA ARG A 240 -10.57 -0.49 13.58
C ARG A 240 -9.69 -0.89 12.40
N HIS A 241 -8.72 -0.02 12.04
CA HIS A 241 -7.78 -0.24 10.94
C HIS A 241 -6.36 0.22 11.33
N PRO A 242 -5.74 -0.39 12.37
CA PRO A 242 -4.42 0.05 12.84
C PRO A 242 -3.32 -0.21 11.81
N ASN A 243 -3.46 -1.20 10.94
CA ASN A 243 -2.55 -1.45 9.82
C ASN A 243 -2.63 -0.33 8.75
N TYR A 244 -3.81 0.22 8.46
CA TYR A 244 -3.93 1.37 7.56
C TYR A 244 -3.31 2.64 8.17
N PHE A 245 -3.42 2.79 9.48
CA PHE A 245 -2.71 3.87 10.18
C PHE A 245 -1.19 3.70 10.07
N GLY A 246 -0.68 2.49 10.24
CA GLY A 246 0.73 2.18 10.06
C GLY A 246 1.21 2.54 8.64
N GLU A 247 0.53 2.02 7.62
CA GLU A 247 0.88 2.28 6.22
C GLU A 247 0.88 3.78 5.87
N ALA A 248 -0.17 4.52 6.26
CA ALA A 248 -0.22 5.97 6.04
C ALA A 248 0.89 6.71 6.79
N SER A 249 1.21 6.27 8.03
CA SER A 249 2.27 6.86 8.84
C SER A 249 3.66 6.58 8.26
N PHE A 250 3.88 5.43 7.63
CA PHE A 250 5.13 5.12 6.95
C PHE A 250 5.41 6.15 5.85
N TRP A 251 4.45 6.43 4.99
CA TRP A 251 4.63 7.42 3.91
C TRP A 251 4.78 8.84 4.44
N LEU A 252 4.07 9.21 5.50
CA LEU A 252 4.25 10.50 6.18
C LEU A 252 5.66 10.63 6.79
N SER A 253 6.26 9.54 7.26
CA SER A 253 7.60 9.54 7.83
C SER A 253 8.73 9.79 6.82
N MET A 254 8.44 9.77 5.52
CA MET A 254 9.39 10.17 4.49
C MET A 254 9.55 11.69 4.39
N VAL A 255 8.57 12.47 4.84
CA VAL A 255 8.60 13.95 4.81
C VAL A 255 9.72 14.53 5.66
N PRO A 256 9.99 14.11 6.91
CA PRO A 256 11.11 14.56 7.69
C PRO A 256 12.47 14.48 6.98
N PHE A 257 12.74 13.42 6.21
CA PHE A 257 13.98 13.33 5.43
C PHE A 257 14.10 14.44 4.38
N ALA A 258 12.98 14.79 3.73
CA ALA A 258 12.94 15.92 2.79
C ALA A 258 13.12 17.27 3.50
N VAL A 259 12.61 17.43 4.74
CA VAL A 259 12.87 18.61 5.59
C VAL A 259 14.36 18.70 5.91
N GLY A 260 14.96 17.62 6.39
CA GLY A 260 16.41 17.56 6.70
C GLY A 260 17.31 17.86 5.49
N CYS A 261 16.80 17.67 4.28
CA CYS A 261 17.47 17.97 3.01
C CYS A 261 17.18 19.38 2.46
N GLY A 262 16.30 20.15 3.13
CA GLY A 262 15.85 21.47 2.66
C GLY A 262 14.87 21.44 1.48
N LEU A 263 14.35 20.28 1.11
CA LEU A 263 13.49 20.09 -0.06
C LEU A 263 12.06 20.57 0.18
N LEU A 264 11.59 20.56 1.44
CA LEU A 264 10.24 21.00 1.76
C LEU A 264 10.02 22.49 1.43
N THR A 265 11.00 23.34 1.69
CA THR A 265 10.94 24.77 1.38
C THR A 265 10.96 25.03 -0.14
N ARG A 266 11.65 24.18 -0.89
CA ARG A 266 11.78 24.30 -2.35
C ARG A 266 10.59 23.75 -3.12
N TYR A 267 10.02 22.64 -2.65
CA TYR A 267 8.94 21.91 -3.34
C TYR A 267 7.83 21.47 -2.38
N PRO A 268 7.18 22.39 -1.62
CA PRO A 268 6.26 22.01 -0.54
C PRO A 268 5.08 21.15 -1.03
N ILE A 269 4.48 21.51 -2.17
CA ILE A 269 3.34 20.78 -2.73
C ILE A 269 3.75 19.35 -3.09
N LEU A 270 4.87 19.17 -3.78
CA LEU A 270 5.33 17.86 -4.22
C LEU A 270 5.71 16.95 -3.03
N MET A 271 6.32 17.52 -1.98
CA MET A 271 6.73 16.77 -0.79
C MET A 271 5.54 16.36 0.10
N LEU A 272 4.45 17.12 0.11
CA LEU A 272 3.32 16.87 1.00
C LEU A 272 2.13 16.20 0.32
N SER A 273 1.89 16.47 -0.97
CA SER A 273 0.67 16.00 -1.65
C SER A 273 0.52 14.48 -1.61
N GLY A 274 1.56 13.73 -1.95
CA GLY A 274 1.50 12.28 -1.98
C GLY A 274 1.23 11.65 -0.61
N PRO A 275 2.02 11.93 0.42
CA PRO A 275 1.76 11.44 1.79
C PRO A 275 0.38 11.83 2.33
N VAL A 276 -0.09 13.06 2.07
CA VAL A 276 -1.43 13.52 2.50
C VAL A 276 -2.54 12.79 1.73
N LEU A 277 -2.38 12.61 0.41
CA LEU A 277 -3.33 11.85 -0.40
C LEU A 277 -3.37 10.37 0.03
N MET A 278 -2.22 9.79 0.36
CA MET A 278 -2.14 8.41 0.87
C MET A 278 -2.89 8.26 2.20
N PHE A 279 -2.69 9.20 3.14
CA PHE A 279 -3.43 9.22 4.40
C PHE A 279 -4.95 9.34 4.14
N SER A 280 -5.36 10.23 3.25
CA SER A 280 -6.76 10.44 2.87
C SER A 280 -7.36 9.20 2.20
N PHE A 281 -6.62 8.54 1.33
CA PHE A 281 -7.02 7.30 0.67
C PHE A 281 -7.26 6.16 1.68
N PHE A 282 -6.35 5.96 2.64
CA PHE A 282 -6.56 4.96 3.68
C PHE A 282 -7.73 5.32 4.60
N ARG A 283 -7.91 6.61 4.91
CA ARG A 283 -9.07 7.06 5.69
C ARG A 283 -10.39 6.78 4.95
N PHE A 284 -10.42 6.97 3.64
CA PHE A 284 -11.56 6.60 2.79
C PHE A 284 -11.76 5.08 2.76
N SER A 285 -10.69 4.31 2.59
CA SER A 285 -10.70 2.85 2.52
C SER A 285 -11.21 2.19 3.80
N CYS A 286 -11.04 2.83 4.97
CA CYS A 286 -11.66 2.39 6.21
C CYS A 286 -13.19 2.26 6.05
N GLY A 287 -13.86 3.24 5.42
CA GLY A 287 -15.30 3.21 5.21
C GLY A 287 -15.78 2.04 4.33
N LEU A 288 -15.00 1.67 3.32
CA LEU A 288 -15.31 0.52 2.46
C LEU A 288 -15.21 -0.80 3.24
N THR A 289 -14.13 -0.96 4.02
CA THR A 289 -13.90 -2.15 4.83
C THR A 289 -14.90 -2.26 5.99
N ASP A 290 -15.26 -1.14 6.61
CA ASP A 290 -16.29 -1.07 7.66
C ASP A 290 -17.65 -1.52 7.11
N ARG A 291 -18.09 -1.02 5.94
CA ARG A 291 -19.35 -1.45 5.29
C ARG A 291 -19.39 -2.95 5.03
N ARG A 292 -18.26 -3.54 4.61
CA ARG A 292 -18.16 -4.99 4.42
C ARG A 292 -18.25 -5.74 5.75
N SER A 293 -17.61 -5.23 6.79
CA SER A 293 -17.64 -5.83 8.13
C SER A 293 -19.03 -5.79 8.76
N LEU A 294 -19.78 -4.69 8.58
CA LEU A 294 -21.17 -4.55 9.02
C LEU A 294 -22.10 -5.63 8.41
N LYS A 295 -21.88 -6.00 7.15
CA LYS A 295 -22.67 -7.04 6.49
C LYS A 295 -22.39 -8.45 7.04
N ARG A 296 -21.26 -8.65 7.71
CA ARG A 296 -20.78 -9.97 8.14
C ARG A 296 -20.82 -10.20 9.64
N ARG A 297 -20.90 -9.12 10.43
CA ARG A 297 -20.76 -9.16 11.90
C ARG A 297 -21.82 -8.28 12.55
N PRO A 298 -22.76 -8.86 13.29
CA PRO A 298 -23.85 -8.10 13.92
C PRO A 298 -23.37 -7.07 14.95
N ASP A 299 -22.27 -7.35 15.66
CA ASP A 299 -21.69 -6.50 16.72
C ASP A 299 -20.80 -5.38 16.18
N TYR A 300 -20.54 -5.34 14.87
CA TYR A 300 -19.61 -4.36 14.30
C TYR A 300 -20.12 -2.92 14.36
N ALA A 301 -21.44 -2.71 14.34
CA ALA A 301 -22.02 -1.39 14.51
C ALA A 301 -21.64 -0.77 15.89
N GLN A 302 -21.72 -1.57 16.95
CA GLN A 302 -21.30 -1.14 18.27
C GLN A 302 -19.80 -0.80 18.32
N LEU A 303 -18.94 -1.62 17.68
CA LEU A 303 -17.52 -1.31 17.56
C LEU A 303 -17.26 0.02 16.86
N MET A 304 -18.05 0.38 15.84
CA MET A 304 -17.90 1.65 15.12
C MET A 304 -18.21 2.87 16.02
N ASP A 305 -19.12 2.73 16.97
CA ASP A 305 -19.44 3.79 17.92
C ASP A 305 -18.34 3.97 18.98
N GLU A 306 -17.70 2.87 19.39
CA GLU A 306 -16.73 2.83 20.48
C GLU A 306 -15.29 3.11 20.01
N VAL A 307 -14.90 2.60 18.84
CA VAL A 307 -13.49 2.58 18.38
C VAL A 307 -13.27 3.47 17.18
N SER A 308 -12.17 4.22 17.19
CA SER A 308 -11.75 5.09 16.08
C SER A 308 -11.59 4.31 14.77
N ALA A 309 -11.90 4.94 13.64
CA ALA A 309 -11.74 4.30 12.34
C ALA A 309 -10.28 3.95 11.99
N MET A 310 -9.36 4.91 12.09
CA MET A 310 -7.96 4.74 11.65
C MET A 310 -6.95 5.21 12.71
N VAL A 311 -6.99 6.48 13.07
CA VAL A 311 -6.06 7.03 14.07
C VAL A 311 -6.35 6.44 15.44
N PRO A 312 -5.39 5.77 16.10
CA PRO A 312 -5.61 5.13 17.40
C PRO A 312 -6.06 6.16 18.46
N ARG A 313 -7.13 5.82 19.18
CA ARG A 313 -7.67 6.63 20.31
C ARG A 313 -8.21 5.69 21.37
N PRO A 314 -8.21 6.09 22.66
CA PRO A 314 -8.90 5.33 23.68
C PRO A 314 -10.36 5.06 23.29
N PRO A 315 -10.88 3.85 23.54
CA PRO A 315 -12.27 3.53 23.28
C PRO A 315 -13.20 4.48 24.01
N ARG A 316 -14.31 4.83 23.39
CA ARG A 316 -15.37 5.59 24.06
C ARG A 316 -16.20 4.64 24.92
N SER A 317 -16.64 5.05 26.10
CA SER A 317 -17.65 4.29 26.85
C SER A 317 -18.91 4.12 26.01
N GLY A 318 -19.35 2.87 25.87
CA GLY A 318 -20.53 2.55 25.04
C GLY A 318 -21.79 3.29 25.53
N ARG A 319 -22.79 3.41 24.63
CA ARG A 319 -24.08 4.03 24.99
C ARG A 319 -24.77 3.34 26.18
N ARG A 320 -24.57 2.03 26.34
CA ARG A 320 -25.14 1.27 27.48
C ARG A 320 -24.59 1.74 28.81
N ASP A 321 -23.28 1.94 28.95
CA ASP A 321 -22.65 2.42 30.17
C ASP A 321 -23.13 3.83 30.57
N ARG A 322 -23.50 4.66 29.58
CA ARG A 322 -24.05 6.01 29.82
C ARG A 322 -25.53 5.99 30.22
N GLN A 323 -26.30 5.00 29.82
CA GLN A 323 -27.70 4.84 30.26
C GLN A 323 -27.74 4.30 31.69
N ASP A 324 -26.89 3.31 32.01
CA ASP A 324 -26.81 2.76 33.37
C ASP A 324 -26.24 3.77 34.40
N SER A 325 -25.30 4.64 33.97
CA SER A 325 -24.79 5.71 34.84
C SER A 325 -25.75 6.88 35.02
N ARG A 326 -26.75 7.03 34.17
CA ARG A 326 -27.85 8.03 34.36
C ARG A 326 -29.07 7.48 35.09
N ALA A 327 -29.14 6.16 35.25
CA ALA A 327 -30.23 5.48 35.98
C ALA A 327 -29.86 5.18 37.44
N ARG A 328 -28.64 5.49 37.86
CA ARG A 328 -28.16 5.49 39.25
C ARG A 328 -28.04 6.90 39.78
#